data_1cd1d6f2a4ca4651938ba0374f513953
#
_entry.id   1cd1d6f2a4ca4651938ba0374f513953
#
_cell.length_a   1.000
_cell.length_b   1.000
_cell.length_c   1.000
_cell.angle_alpha   90.00
_cell.angle_beta   90.00
_cell.angle_gamma   90.00
#
_symmetry.space_group_name_H-M   'P 1'
#
loop_
_entity.id
_entity.type
_entity.pdbx_description
1 polymer ?
#
loop_
_entity_poly.entity_id
_entity_poly.type
_entity_poly.pdbx_seq_one_letter_code
_entity_poly.pdbx_strand_id
1 'polypeptide(L)'
;MPIRLGPLTIPWPGTGSRGDPYWESFLNRPVNDARNVAAEMIRRAPEGAINPIKADIHTPEITSSHIKELAYFVGAELVGIARVEPEQAGDGEALPFAIVCALPAQHDPRETPGVGGQVPTQNGLFATFVVAAYIRELGYRATAAADPNAERLAAAAGLGRLNADGRLVARKYGRRVHVAEVIRTDLPLAADGQAVPV
;
A
#
# COMPACT_ATOMS: atom_id res chain seq x y z
N MET A 1 3.43 21.35 -26.55
CA MET A 1 2.44 21.96 -27.49
C MET A 1 1.05 21.61 -27.00
N PRO A 2 0.10 22.54 -26.88
CA PRO A 2 -1.27 22.22 -26.55
C PRO A 2 -1.93 21.41 -27.67
N ILE A 3 -2.71 20.41 -27.30
CA ILE A 3 -3.50 19.64 -28.27
C ILE A 3 -4.80 20.40 -28.54
N ARG A 4 -5.06 20.71 -29.82
CA ARG A 4 -6.31 21.32 -30.26
C ARG A 4 -7.27 20.23 -30.77
N LEU A 5 -8.42 20.11 -30.13
CA LEU A 5 -9.54 19.28 -30.56
C LEU A 5 -10.74 20.17 -30.87
N GLY A 6 -10.78 20.69 -32.12
CA GLY A 6 -11.80 21.65 -32.52
C GLY A 6 -11.70 22.96 -31.72
N PRO A 7 -12.79 23.45 -31.11
CA PRO A 7 -12.76 24.66 -30.29
C PRO A 7 -12.10 24.46 -28.92
N LEU A 8 -11.84 23.21 -28.52
CA LEU A 8 -11.21 22.88 -27.23
C LEU A 8 -9.70 22.84 -27.37
N THR A 9 -9.02 23.63 -26.57
CA THR A 9 -7.57 23.56 -26.39
C THR A 9 -7.28 22.84 -25.11
N ILE A 10 -6.75 21.62 -25.19
CA ILE A 10 -6.32 20.85 -24.01
C ILE A 10 -4.86 21.20 -23.76
N PRO A 11 -4.53 21.86 -22.65
CA PRO A 11 -3.15 22.09 -22.29
C PRO A 11 -2.48 20.74 -22.02
N TRP A 12 -1.32 20.51 -22.66
CA TRP A 12 -0.56 19.29 -22.41
C TRP A 12 0.05 19.32 -21.01
N PRO A 13 0.00 18.20 -20.23
CA PRO A 13 0.68 18.11 -18.95
C PRO A 13 2.18 18.41 -19.13
N GLY A 14 2.67 19.47 -18.54
CA GLY A 14 4.05 19.95 -18.68
C GLY A 14 4.21 21.27 -19.44
N THR A 15 3.14 21.78 -20.08
CA THR A 15 3.11 23.14 -20.65
C THR A 15 2.25 24.11 -19.82
N GLY A 16 1.56 23.63 -18.80
CA GLY A 16 0.87 24.49 -17.85
C GLY A 16 1.90 25.33 -17.10
N SER A 17 1.85 26.63 -17.29
CA SER A 17 2.68 27.55 -16.52
C SER A 17 2.38 27.35 -15.04
N ARG A 18 3.42 27.31 -14.19
CA ARG A 18 3.27 27.51 -12.75
C ARG A 18 2.39 28.75 -12.58
N GLY A 19 1.24 28.60 -11.89
CA GLY A 19 0.29 29.67 -11.70
C GLY A 19 -0.97 29.60 -12.57
N ASP A 20 -1.16 28.52 -13.39
CA ASP A 20 -2.47 28.27 -14.01
C ASP A 20 -3.47 27.79 -12.92
N PRO A 21 -4.50 28.60 -12.58
CA PRO A 21 -5.43 28.27 -11.48
C PRO A 21 -6.17 26.95 -11.68
N TYR A 22 -6.38 26.52 -12.92
CA TYR A 22 -7.01 25.23 -13.23
C TYR A 22 -6.11 24.08 -12.84
N TRP A 23 -4.84 24.11 -13.24
CA TRP A 23 -3.88 23.05 -12.92
C TRP A 23 -3.49 23.05 -11.46
N GLU A 24 -3.35 24.20 -10.84
CA GLU A 24 -3.15 24.30 -9.39
C GLU A 24 -4.31 23.74 -8.62
N SER A 25 -5.54 24.08 -9.04
CA SER A 25 -6.75 23.51 -8.44
C SER A 25 -6.85 22.02 -8.63
N PHE A 26 -6.52 21.51 -9.81
CA PHE A 26 -6.62 20.08 -10.13
C PHE A 26 -5.49 19.27 -9.48
N LEU A 27 -4.26 19.77 -9.47
CA LEU A 27 -3.10 19.08 -8.93
C LEU A 27 -2.94 19.26 -7.42
N ASN A 28 -3.36 20.39 -6.88
CA ASN A 28 -3.07 20.80 -5.50
C ASN A 28 -4.32 20.92 -4.60
N ARG A 29 -5.44 20.37 -4.99
CA ARG A 29 -6.62 20.28 -4.12
C ARG A 29 -6.67 18.95 -3.35
N PRO A 30 -5.92 18.81 -2.27
CA PRO A 30 -5.96 17.57 -1.51
C PRO A 30 -7.29 17.35 -0.78
N VAL A 31 -7.98 18.42 -0.40
CA VAL A 31 -9.15 18.36 0.52
C VAL A 31 -10.48 18.06 -0.19
N ASN A 32 -10.61 18.39 -1.48
CA ASN A 32 -11.85 18.21 -2.23
C ASN A 32 -11.73 17.18 -3.36
N ASP A 33 -10.64 16.42 -3.42
CA ASP A 33 -10.49 15.36 -4.39
C ASP A 33 -11.32 14.14 -3.95
N ALA A 34 -12.15 13.62 -4.84
CA ALA A 34 -12.94 12.41 -4.59
C ALA A 34 -12.07 11.21 -4.15
N ARG A 35 -10.81 11.15 -4.57
CA ARG A 35 -9.85 10.12 -4.15
C ARG A 35 -9.41 10.29 -2.71
N ASN A 36 -9.21 11.52 -2.24
CA ASN A 36 -8.94 11.77 -0.83
C ASN A 36 -10.14 11.39 0.03
N VAL A 37 -11.36 11.70 -0.44
CA VAL A 37 -12.58 11.27 0.23
C VAL A 37 -12.67 9.74 0.28
N ALA A 38 -12.38 9.05 -0.81
CA ALA A 38 -12.37 7.58 -0.85
C ALA A 38 -11.31 6.98 0.10
N ALA A 39 -10.10 7.54 0.14
CA ALA A 39 -9.06 7.12 1.07
C ALA A 39 -9.49 7.28 2.53
N GLU A 40 -10.10 8.42 2.87
CA GLU A 40 -10.64 8.66 4.21
C GLU A 40 -11.79 7.71 4.57
N MET A 41 -12.67 7.42 3.62
CA MET A 41 -13.75 6.44 3.83
C MET A 41 -13.19 5.04 4.12
N ILE A 42 -12.17 4.60 3.38
CA ILE A 42 -11.53 3.30 3.61
C ILE A 42 -10.88 3.27 5.00
N ARG A 43 -10.14 4.32 5.39
CA ARG A 43 -9.50 4.39 6.71
C ARG A 43 -10.48 4.40 7.88
N ARG A 44 -11.69 4.93 7.67
CA ARG A 44 -12.75 4.96 8.67
C ARG A 44 -13.68 3.77 8.61
N ALA A 45 -13.54 2.92 7.60
CA ALA A 45 -14.34 1.72 7.49
C ALA A 45 -14.05 0.79 8.68
N PRO A 46 -15.07 0.17 9.28
CA PRO A 46 -14.85 -0.81 10.32
C PRO A 46 -14.05 -1.99 9.76
N GLU A 47 -13.11 -2.50 10.53
CA GLU A 47 -12.28 -3.65 10.11
C GLU A 47 -13.12 -4.91 9.83
N GLY A 48 -14.28 -5.00 10.41
CA GLY A 48 -15.15 -6.18 10.34
C GLY A 48 -14.80 -7.23 11.40
N ALA A 49 -15.69 -8.18 11.57
CA ALA A 49 -15.50 -9.28 12.49
C ALA A 49 -14.53 -10.32 11.93
N ILE A 50 -13.89 -11.06 12.83
CA ILE A 50 -13.12 -12.26 12.47
C ILE A 50 -14.10 -13.42 12.43
N ASN A 51 -14.05 -14.23 11.36
CA ASN A 51 -14.87 -15.43 11.28
C ASN A 51 -14.53 -16.36 12.47
N PRO A 52 -15.52 -16.77 13.27
CA PRO A 52 -15.27 -17.65 14.41
C PRO A 52 -14.77 -19.04 14.00
N ILE A 53 -14.97 -19.43 12.77
CA ILE A 53 -14.52 -20.72 12.21
C ILE A 53 -13.26 -20.47 11.39
N LYS A 54 -12.13 -21.01 11.87
CA LYS A 54 -10.89 -20.97 11.07
C LYS A 54 -11.01 -21.89 9.87
N ALA A 55 -10.69 -21.35 8.72
CA ALA A 55 -10.58 -22.15 7.50
C ALA A 55 -9.42 -23.14 7.62
N ASP A 56 -9.59 -24.31 7.02
CA ASP A 56 -8.48 -25.23 6.80
C ASP A 56 -7.60 -24.66 5.68
N ILE A 57 -6.41 -24.21 6.06
CA ILE A 57 -5.46 -23.58 5.16
C ILE A 57 -4.39 -24.58 4.71
N HIS A 58 -3.82 -24.34 3.55
CA HIS A 58 -2.68 -25.09 3.05
C HIS A 58 -1.40 -24.83 3.84
N THR A 59 -0.28 -25.31 3.32
CA THR A 59 1.04 -25.01 3.91
C THR A 59 1.29 -23.49 3.89
N PRO A 60 2.14 -22.97 4.78
CA PRO A 60 2.47 -21.53 4.81
C PRO A 60 2.92 -20.98 3.45
N GLU A 61 3.65 -21.75 2.65
CA GLU A 61 4.13 -21.38 1.31
C GLU A 61 2.98 -21.19 0.32
N ILE A 62 2.05 -22.16 0.28
CA ILE A 62 0.87 -22.11 -0.60
C ILE A 62 -0.05 -20.98 -0.17
N THR A 63 -0.30 -20.86 1.14
CA THR A 63 -1.12 -19.77 1.69
C THR A 63 -0.53 -18.40 1.35
N SER A 64 0.79 -18.25 1.48
CA SER A 64 1.50 -17.02 1.11
C SER A 64 1.34 -16.70 -0.37
N SER A 65 1.41 -17.69 -1.24
CA SER A 65 1.19 -17.51 -2.68
C SER A 65 -0.23 -17.00 -2.96
N HIS A 66 -1.25 -17.62 -2.35
CA HIS A 66 -2.64 -17.19 -2.51
C HIS A 66 -2.89 -15.76 -2.02
N ILE A 67 -2.32 -15.39 -0.88
CA ILE A 67 -2.42 -14.01 -0.36
C ILE A 67 -1.76 -13.01 -1.30
N LYS A 68 -0.59 -13.35 -1.85
CA LYS A 68 0.08 -12.49 -2.83
C LYS A 68 -0.72 -12.37 -4.13
N GLU A 69 -1.26 -13.48 -4.63
CA GLU A 69 -2.11 -13.47 -5.83
C GLU A 69 -3.35 -12.60 -5.63
N LEU A 70 -4.00 -12.69 -4.47
CA LEU A 70 -5.11 -11.81 -4.12
C LEU A 70 -4.67 -10.33 -4.11
N ALA A 71 -3.53 -10.03 -3.48
CA ALA A 71 -3.03 -8.66 -3.42
C ALA A 71 -2.70 -8.12 -4.82
N TYR A 72 -2.11 -8.91 -5.70
CA TYR A 72 -1.92 -8.56 -7.11
C TYR A 72 -3.24 -8.35 -7.85
N PHE A 73 -4.21 -9.23 -7.64
CA PHE A 73 -5.54 -9.13 -8.24
C PHE A 73 -6.26 -7.84 -7.88
N VAL A 74 -6.10 -7.37 -6.65
CA VAL A 74 -6.71 -6.09 -6.20
C VAL A 74 -5.85 -4.86 -6.45
N GLY A 75 -4.75 -5.01 -7.21
CA GLY A 75 -3.99 -3.88 -7.76
C GLY A 75 -2.68 -3.55 -7.08
N ALA A 76 -2.17 -4.37 -6.18
CA ALA A 76 -0.79 -4.25 -5.74
C ALA A 76 0.16 -4.66 -6.89
N GLU A 77 1.32 -4.03 -6.99
CA GLU A 77 2.34 -4.33 -8.02
C GLU A 77 3.57 -5.05 -7.47
N LEU A 78 3.83 -4.84 -6.21
CA LEU A 78 4.84 -5.56 -5.45
C LEU A 78 4.21 -6.00 -4.13
N VAL A 79 4.38 -7.27 -3.82
CA VAL A 79 3.86 -7.85 -2.56
C VAL A 79 4.94 -8.70 -1.93
N GLY A 80 5.18 -8.48 -0.65
CA GLY A 80 6.13 -9.26 0.11
C GLY A 80 5.66 -9.49 1.54
N ILE A 81 6.18 -10.54 2.15
CA ILE A 81 5.85 -10.95 3.49
C ILE A 81 7.12 -10.92 4.34
N ALA A 82 7.11 -10.13 5.40
CA ALA A 82 8.16 -10.10 6.39
C ALA A 82 7.70 -10.81 7.68
N ARG A 83 8.65 -11.45 8.36
CA ARG A 83 8.45 -11.91 9.72
C ARG A 83 8.83 -10.80 10.69
N VAL A 84 8.04 -10.64 11.73
CA VAL A 84 8.22 -9.62 12.75
C VAL A 84 8.53 -10.29 14.07
N GLU A 85 9.60 -9.86 14.74
CA GLU A 85 9.97 -10.40 16.06
C GLU A 85 8.95 -10.00 17.14
N PRO A 86 8.65 -10.91 18.08
CA PRO A 86 7.57 -10.71 19.06
C PRO A 86 7.85 -9.66 20.14
N GLU A 87 9.07 -9.17 20.26
CA GLU A 87 9.51 -8.33 21.39
C GLU A 87 8.77 -6.98 21.54
N GLN A 88 7.90 -6.64 20.59
CA GLN A 88 7.20 -5.35 20.58
C GLN A 88 5.67 -5.48 20.45
N ALA A 89 5.13 -6.67 20.52
CA ALA A 89 3.71 -6.81 20.76
C ALA A 89 3.48 -6.50 22.24
N GLY A 90 2.93 -5.32 22.57
CA GLY A 90 2.39 -5.07 23.90
C GLY A 90 1.47 -6.21 24.35
N ASP A 91 0.79 -6.10 25.47
CA ASP A 91 -0.05 -7.17 26.09
C ASP A 91 -1.09 -7.87 25.20
N GLY A 92 -1.03 -7.70 23.88
CA GLY A 92 -1.85 -8.38 22.86
C GLY A 92 -1.14 -9.59 22.27
N GLU A 93 -1.92 -10.55 21.81
CA GLU A 93 -1.41 -11.72 21.08
C GLU A 93 -0.62 -11.27 19.83
N ALA A 94 0.58 -11.80 19.63
CA ALA A 94 1.49 -11.40 18.59
C ALA A 94 0.89 -11.60 17.17
N LEU A 95 1.09 -10.61 16.29
CA LEU A 95 0.83 -10.70 14.85
C LEU A 95 2.18 -10.82 14.12
N PRO A 96 2.70 -12.05 13.97
CA PRO A 96 4.11 -12.28 13.61
C PRO A 96 4.44 -12.04 12.15
N PHE A 97 3.45 -11.79 11.32
CA PHE A 97 3.66 -11.54 9.90
C PHE A 97 3.19 -10.14 9.50
N ALA A 98 3.98 -9.52 8.64
CA ALA A 98 3.67 -8.25 7.99
C ALA A 98 3.58 -8.47 6.47
N ILE A 99 2.41 -8.27 5.90
CA ILE A 99 2.22 -8.27 4.45
C ILE A 99 2.37 -6.83 3.99
N VAL A 100 3.29 -6.61 3.08
CA VAL A 100 3.61 -5.28 2.55
C VAL A 100 3.25 -5.24 1.07
N CYS A 101 2.38 -4.31 0.73
CA CYS A 101 2.02 -4.01 -0.64
C CYS A 101 2.68 -2.70 -1.08
N ALA A 102 3.21 -2.68 -2.29
CA ALA A 102 3.73 -1.45 -2.86
C ALA A 102 3.24 -1.26 -4.30
N LEU A 103 3.07 -0.01 -4.69
CA LEU A 103 2.49 0.40 -5.96
C LEU A 103 3.41 1.40 -6.66
N PRO A 104 3.46 1.39 -8.01
CA PRO A 104 4.22 2.40 -8.74
C PRO A 104 3.56 3.77 -8.58
N ALA A 105 4.37 4.80 -8.52
CA ALA A 105 3.96 6.18 -8.61
C ALA A 105 4.57 6.81 -9.87
N GLN A 106 3.82 7.66 -10.57
CA GLN A 106 4.37 8.39 -11.72
C GLN A 106 5.48 9.35 -11.27
N HIS A 107 5.35 9.87 -10.05
CA HIS A 107 6.30 10.72 -9.38
C HIS A 107 6.57 10.19 -7.97
N ASP A 108 7.62 10.67 -7.32
CA ASP A 108 7.76 10.40 -5.88
C ASP A 108 6.54 10.99 -5.17
N PRO A 109 5.69 10.18 -4.51
CA PRO A 109 4.46 10.67 -3.91
C PRO A 109 4.69 11.71 -2.81
N ARG A 110 5.92 11.83 -2.32
CA ARG A 110 6.31 12.81 -1.29
C ARG A 110 6.68 14.17 -1.90
N GLU A 111 7.07 14.16 -3.16
CA GLU A 111 7.40 15.36 -3.93
C GLU A 111 6.20 15.87 -4.74
N THR A 112 5.13 15.06 -4.83
CA THR A 112 3.95 15.36 -5.64
C THR A 112 2.68 15.24 -4.80
N PRO A 113 2.29 16.29 -4.08
CA PRO A 113 1.14 16.24 -3.18
C PRO A 113 -0.23 16.19 -3.87
N GLY A 114 -0.29 16.39 -5.18
CA GLY A 114 -1.54 16.43 -5.94
C GLY A 114 -2.13 15.05 -6.26
N VAL A 115 -3.10 15.05 -7.17
CA VAL A 115 -3.84 13.83 -7.59
C VAL A 115 -2.92 12.70 -7.99
N GLY A 116 -1.80 12.98 -8.66
CA GLY A 116 -0.82 11.97 -9.06
C GLY A 116 -0.19 11.23 -7.89
N GLY A 117 0.02 11.87 -6.74
CA GLY A 117 0.49 11.25 -5.50
C GLY A 117 -0.61 10.50 -4.75
N GLN A 118 -1.86 10.90 -4.92
CA GLN A 118 -3.01 10.30 -4.23
C GLN A 118 -3.42 8.94 -4.79
N VAL A 119 -3.25 8.72 -6.10
CA VAL A 119 -3.66 7.46 -6.75
C VAL A 119 -2.98 6.23 -6.15
N PRO A 120 -1.65 6.20 -5.97
CA PRO A 120 -0.99 5.07 -5.33
C PRO A 120 -1.46 4.86 -3.89
N THR A 121 -1.67 5.94 -3.14
CA THR A 121 -2.17 5.88 -1.77
C THR A 121 -3.56 5.26 -1.71
N GLN A 122 -4.50 5.74 -2.53
CA GLN A 122 -5.86 5.20 -2.57
C GLN A 122 -5.88 3.72 -2.97
N ASN A 123 -5.14 3.37 -4.03
CA ASN A 123 -5.09 1.98 -4.50
C ASN A 123 -4.43 1.07 -3.47
N GLY A 124 -3.40 1.56 -2.79
CA GLY A 124 -2.75 0.84 -1.70
C GLY A 124 -3.68 0.57 -0.54
N LEU A 125 -4.41 1.58 -0.08
CA LEU A 125 -5.44 1.45 0.97
C LEU A 125 -6.51 0.43 0.59
N PHE A 126 -7.01 0.49 -0.64
CA PHE A 126 -8.00 -0.48 -1.12
C PHE A 126 -7.44 -1.91 -1.11
N ALA A 127 -6.24 -2.11 -1.64
CA ALA A 127 -5.63 -3.42 -1.70
C ALA A 127 -5.40 -4.01 -0.29
N THR A 128 -4.86 -3.22 0.64
CA THR A 128 -4.60 -3.70 2.01
C THR A 128 -5.88 -3.94 2.78
N PHE A 129 -6.90 -3.10 2.60
CA PHE A 129 -8.23 -3.30 3.20
C PHE A 129 -8.85 -4.62 2.76
N VAL A 130 -8.86 -4.92 1.45
CA VAL A 130 -9.45 -6.15 0.91
C VAL A 130 -8.69 -7.39 1.38
N VAL A 131 -7.36 -7.35 1.34
CA VAL A 131 -6.54 -8.49 1.78
C VAL A 131 -6.72 -8.75 3.28
N ALA A 132 -6.72 -7.70 4.11
CA ALA A 132 -6.96 -7.85 5.55
C ALA A 132 -8.38 -8.38 5.84
N ALA A 133 -9.39 -7.92 5.12
CA ALA A 133 -10.76 -8.44 5.25
C ALA A 133 -10.84 -9.92 4.87
N TYR A 134 -10.20 -10.33 3.78
CA TYR A 134 -10.14 -11.73 3.38
C TYR A 134 -9.47 -12.61 4.43
N ILE A 135 -8.39 -12.17 5.04
CA ILE A 135 -7.72 -12.92 6.12
C ILE A 135 -8.66 -13.09 7.32
N ARG A 136 -9.46 -12.07 7.67
CA ARG A 136 -10.46 -12.18 8.74
C ARG A 136 -11.58 -13.16 8.38
N GLU A 137 -11.99 -13.23 7.11
CA GLU A 137 -12.93 -14.25 6.64
C GLU A 137 -12.35 -15.68 6.74
N LEU A 138 -11.04 -15.84 6.65
CA LEU A 138 -10.38 -17.13 6.92
C LEU A 138 -10.32 -17.47 8.43
N GLY A 139 -10.78 -16.60 9.31
CA GLY A 139 -10.79 -16.80 10.75
C GLY A 139 -9.47 -16.45 11.44
N TYR A 140 -8.61 -15.68 10.79
CA TYR A 140 -7.35 -15.17 11.34
C TYR A 140 -7.43 -13.67 11.62
N ARG A 141 -6.64 -13.21 12.58
CA ARG A 141 -6.55 -11.78 12.86
C ARG A 141 -5.76 -11.08 11.77
N ALA A 142 -6.25 -9.95 11.32
CA ALA A 142 -5.53 -9.07 10.42
C ALA A 142 -5.97 -7.62 10.63
N THR A 143 -5.01 -6.72 10.73
CA THR A 143 -5.21 -5.28 10.78
C THR A 143 -4.39 -4.63 9.67
N ALA A 144 -4.93 -3.62 9.00
CA ALA A 144 -4.20 -2.82 8.03
C ALA A 144 -4.07 -1.41 8.60
N ALA A 145 -2.84 -0.94 8.80
CA ALA A 145 -2.58 0.36 9.40
C ALA A 145 -1.27 0.97 8.87
N ALA A 146 -1.16 2.28 9.02
CA ALA A 146 0.09 2.97 8.80
C ALA A 146 1.14 2.47 9.81
N ASP A 147 2.29 2.06 9.30
CA ASP A 147 3.39 1.54 10.13
C ASP A 147 4.64 2.40 9.89
N PRO A 148 5.24 2.97 10.94
CA PRO A 148 6.44 3.79 10.82
C PRO A 148 7.64 3.00 10.23
N ASN A 149 7.60 1.68 10.31
CA ASN A 149 8.62 0.78 9.76
C ASN A 149 8.25 0.20 8.39
N ALA A 150 7.19 0.66 7.73
CA ALA A 150 6.70 0.10 6.46
C ALA A 150 7.80 -0.05 5.40
N GLU A 151 8.67 0.95 5.25
CA GLU A 151 9.80 0.91 4.30
C GLU A 151 10.83 -0.17 4.67
N ARG A 152 11.11 -0.34 5.98
CA ARG A 152 12.02 -1.38 6.48
C ARG A 152 11.43 -2.78 6.28
N LEU A 153 10.14 -2.93 6.58
CA LEU A 153 9.40 -4.18 6.36
C LEU A 153 9.35 -4.53 4.86
N ALA A 154 9.15 -3.55 3.99
CA ALA A 154 9.20 -3.72 2.54
C ALA A 154 10.57 -4.22 2.06
N ALA A 155 11.65 -3.62 2.58
CA ALA A 155 13.01 -4.06 2.25
C ALA A 155 13.30 -5.48 2.77
N ALA A 156 12.86 -5.80 3.98
CA ALA A 156 12.98 -7.12 4.58
C ALA A 156 12.17 -8.19 3.86
N ALA A 157 11.00 -7.81 3.35
CA ALA A 157 10.19 -8.65 2.47
C ALA A 157 10.74 -8.78 1.03
N GLY A 158 11.95 -8.26 0.77
CA GLY A 158 12.62 -8.42 -0.52
C GLY A 158 12.12 -7.51 -1.63
N LEU A 159 11.30 -6.49 -1.35
CA LEU A 159 10.74 -5.60 -2.36
C LEU A 159 11.76 -4.61 -2.93
N GLY A 160 12.88 -4.43 -2.25
CA GLY A 160 13.95 -3.52 -2.65
C GLY A 160 14.99 -3.34 -1.56
N ARG A 161 15.66 -2.20 -1.58
CA ARG A 161 16.65 -1.79 -0.57
C ARG A 161 16.32 -0.40 -0.05
N LEU A 162 16.75 -0.09 1.15
CA LEU A 162 16.65 1.27 1.67
C LEU A 162 17.78 2.15 1.13
N ASN A 163 17.46 3.39 0.81
CA ASN A 163 18.46 4.43 0.55
C ASN A 163 18.94 5.08 1.88
N ALA A 164 19.82 6.08 1.77
CA ALA A 164 20.35 6.80 2.94
C ALA A 164 19.25 7.51 3.76
N ASP A 165 18.11 7.85 3.15
CA ASP A 165 16.99 8.51 3.82
C ASP A 165 15.99 7.49 4.42
N GLY A 166 16.34 6.19 4.42
CA GLY A 166 15.48 5.13 4.94
C GLY A 166 14.28 4.79 4.05
N ARG A 167 14.33 5.15 2.76
CA ARG A 167 13.25 4.93 1.81
C ARG A 167 13.50 3.74 0.90
N LEU A 168 12.45 3.01 0.56
CA LEU A 168 12.51 1.90 -0.36
C LEU A 168 12.90 2.36 -1.77
N VAL A 169 13.87 1.67 -2.33
CA VAL A 169 14.25 1.75 -3.74
C VAL A 169 13.97 0.38 -4.36
N ALA A 170 12.83 0.25 -5.01
CA ALA A 170 12.40 -1.00 -5.62
C ALA A 170 13.18 -1.28 -6.91
N ARG A 171 13.46 -2.57 -7.18
CA ARG A 171 14.24 -2.97 -8.37
C ARG A 171 13.61 -2.45 -9.68
N LYS A 172 12.28 -2.59 -9.82
CA LYS A 172 11.54 -2.23 -11.05
C LYS A 172 11.23 -0.74 -11.15
N TYR A 173 10.94 -0.07 -10.02
CA TYR A 173 10.39 1.28 -10.01
C TYR A 173 11.35 2.33 -9.43
N GLY A 174 12.50 1.91 -8.91
CA GLY A 174 13.41 2.82 -8.22
C GLY A 174 12.72 3.48 -7.02
N ARG A 175 12.87 4.80 -6.89
CA ARG A 175 12.23 5.61 -5.85
C ARG A 175 10.75 5.92 -6.12
N ARG A 176 10.26 5.66 -7.34
CA ARG A 176 8.87 5.92 -7.74
C ARG A 176 7.94 4.79 -7.32
N VAL A 177 7.94 4.51 -6.04
CA VAL A 177 7.13 3.48 -5.41
C VAL A 177 6.49 4.04 -4.14
N HIS A 178 5.24 3.68 -3.91
CA HIS A 178 4.49 3.96 -2.71
C HIS A 178 4.31 2.66 -1.93
N VAL A 179 4.81 2.62 -0.70
CA VAL A 179 4.53 1.53 0.24
C VAL A 179 3.20 1.83 0.90
N ALA A 180 2.25 0.93 0.75
CA ALA A 180 0.92 1.06 1.34
C ALA A 180 0.93 0.82 2.87
N GLU A 181 -0.23 0.88 3.49
CA GLU A 181 -0.39 0.45 4.87
C GLU A 181 0.04 -1.02 5.03
N VAL A 182 0.59 -1.35 6.20
CA VAL A 182 1.07 -2.71 6.48
C VAL A 182 -0.07 -3.54 7.06
N ILE A 183 -0.25 -4.75 6.53
CA ILE A 183 -1.17 -5.71 7.10
C ILE A 183 -0.39 -6.57 8.10
N ARG A 184 -0.79 -6.52 9.37
CA ARG A 184 -0.29 -7.40 10.42
C ARG A 184 -1.26 -8.54 10.62
N THR A 185 -0.75 -9.78 10.75
CA THR A 185 -1.60 -10.97 10.85
C THR A 185 -0.95 -12.11 11.62
N ASP A 186 -1.80 -12.98 12.20
CA ASP A 186 -1.42 -14.29 12.76
C ASP A 186 -1.68 -15.45 11.78
N LEU A 187 -2.14 -15.18 10.55
CA LEU A 187 -2.23 -16.19 9.51
C LEU A 187 -0.85 -16.82 9.29
N PRO A 188 -0.71 -18.15 9.36
CA PRO A 188 0.57 -18.81 9.12
C PRO A 188 1.05 -18.58 7.69
N LEU A 189 2.16 -17.84 7.54
CA LEU A 189 2.73 -17.45 6.26
C LEU A 189 4.22 -17.80 6.21
N ALA A 190 4.73 -18.00 5.00
CA ALA A 190 6.16 -18.06 4.73
C ALA A 190 6.68 -16.65 4.44
N ALA A 191 7.68 -16.19 5.19
CA ALA A 191 8.33 -14.92 4.94
C ALA A 191 9.28 -15.00 3.74
N ASP A 192 9.36 -13.90 2.97
CA ASP A 192 10.22 -13.82 1.77
C ASP A 192 11.67 -13.46 2.10
N GLY A 193 11.94 -13.02 3.31
CA GLY A 193 13.25 -12.57 3.75
C GLY A 193 13.53 -12.89 5.22
N GLN A 194 14.57 -12.28 5.76
CA GLN A 194 14.92 -12.45 7.16
C GLN A 194 13.99 -11.69 8.10
N ALA A 195 13.81 -12.23 9.30
CA ALA A 195 13.05 -11.52 10.35
C ALA A 195 13.65 -10.15 10.66
N VAL A 196 12.79 -9.17 10.83
CA VAL A 196 13.19 -7.79 11.15
C VAL A 196 12.77 -7.46 12.57
N PRO A 197 13.69 -7.01 13.41
CA PRO A 197 13.32 -6.33 14.63
C PRO A 197 12.63 -5.00 14.25
N VAL A 198 11.46 -4.80 14.75
CA VAL A 198 10.61 -3.60 14.49
C VAL A 198 10.81 -2.58 15.57
#